data_475e8efa57962b87b85929f87e4509c2
#
_entry.id   475e8efa57962b87b85929f87e4509c2
#
_cell.length_a   1.000
_cell.length_b   1.000
_cell.length_c   1.000
_cell.angle_alpha   90.00
_cell.angle_beta   90.00
_cell.angle_gamma   90.00
#
_symmetry.space_group_name_H-M   'P 1'
#
loop_
_entity.id
_entity.type
_entity.pdbx_description
1 polymer ?
#
loop_
_entity_poly.entity_id
_entity_poly.type
_entity_poly.pdbx_seq_one_letter_code
_entity_poly.pdbx_strand_id
1 'polypeptide(L)'
;MSESNTKQMIQLNHVKFGYSDTEVLEEINLTIHEGEYVVLTGENGSGKSTLMRLILGEMKPDEGEIILMNNDPRLKKRIGYVSQNGISKNQSFPATVEEIMITGLYQELGLFHLPHKKHKNKIKETLRDFGMKEFLKRRIGELSGGQQQR
;
A
#
# COMPACT_ATOMS: atom_id res chain seq x y z
N MET A 1 16.21 -28.19 16.63
CA MET A 1 15.64 -26.83 16.47
C MET A 1 15.00 -26.83 15.10
N SER A 2 13.67 -26.87 15.04
CA SER A 2 12.94 -26.90 13.77
C SER A 2 13.03 -25.52 13.15
N GLU A 3 13.73 -25.39 12.03
CA GLU A 3 13.59 -24.21 11.16
C GLU A 3 12.10 -24.12 10.78
N SER A 4 11.40 -23.16 11.36
CA SER A 4 10.06 -22.83 10.94
C SER A 4 10.16 -22.37 9.48
N ASN A 5 9.60 -23.18 8.58
CA ASN A 5 9.51 -22.89 7.14
C ASN A 5 8.55 -21.72 6.92
N THR A 6 8.92 -20.53 7.48
CA THR A 6 8.14 -19.30 7.40
C THR A 6 8.24 -18.81 5.96
N LYS A 7 7.10 -18.61 5.32
CA LYS A 7 7.02 -18.21 3.93
C LYS A 7 7.66 -16.85 3.73
N GLN A 8 8.63 -16.77 2.81
CA GLN A 8 9.28 -15.54 2.42
C GLN A 8 8.32 -14.66 1.60
N MET A 9 8.13 -13.43 2.04
CA MET A 9 7.21 -12.48 1.44
C MET A 9 7.92 -11.45 0.58
N ILE A 10 9.04 -10.93 1.07
CA ILE A 10 9.86 -9.93 0.37
C ILE A 10 11.31 -10.33 0.51
N GLN A 11 12.07 -10.30 -0.59
CA GLN A 11 13.51 -10.47 -0.58
C GLN A 11 14.16 -9.43 -1.49
N LEU A 12 15.15 -8.74 -0.96
CA LEU A 12 16.03 -7.84 -1.67
C LEU A 12 17.44 -8.44 -1.65
N ASN A 13 18.05 -8.61 -2.81
CA ASN A 13 19.38 -9.15 -2.97
C ASN A 13 20.29 -8.12 -3.65
N HIS A 14 21.26 -7.59 -2.93
CA HIS A 14 22.25 -6.63 -3.43
C HIS A 14 21.64 -5.45 -4.20
N VAL A 15 20.50 -4.93 -3.71
CA VAL A 15 19.75 -3.87 -4.39
C VAL A 15 20.50 -2.54 -4.27
N LYS A 16 20.82 -1.95 -5.43
CA LYS A 16 21.35 -0.59 -5.55
C LYS A 16 20.42 0.27 -6.38
N PHE A 17 20.35 1.54 -6.05
CA PHE A 17 19.55 2.50 -6.80
C PHE A 17 20.05 3.93 -6.60
N GLY A 18 20.08 4.70 -7.69
CA GLY A 18 20.38 6.14 -7.67
C GLY A 18 19.46 6.95 -8.58
N TYR A 19 19.43 8.25 -8.35
CA TYR A 19 18.82 9.21 -9.28
C TYR A 19 19.94 9.95 -10.02
N SER A 20 20.00 9.77 -11.33
CA SER A 20 21.10 10.31 -12.16
C SER A 20 22.48 9.91 -11.57
N ASP A 21 23.28 10.86 -11.13
CA ASP A 21 24.62 10.61 -10.59
C ASP A 21 24.65 10.50 -9.05
N THR A 22 23.49 10.47 -8.39
CA THR A 22 23.41 10.42 -6.93
C THR A 22 22.90 9.04 -6.49
N GLU A 23 23.77 8.25 -5.86
CA GLU A 23 23.41 6.98 -5.25
C GLU A 23 22.54 7.22 -4.00
N VAL A 24 21.45 6.50 -3.88
CA VAL A 24 20.45 6.64 -2.80
C VAL A 24 20.37 5.38 -1.95
N LEU A 25 20.54 4.22 -2.57
CA LEU A 25 20.54 2.91 -1.90
C LEU A 25 21.79 2.15 -2.31
N GLU A 26 22.65 1.87 -1.32
CA GLU A 26 23.89 1.14 -1.47
C GLU A 26 23.71 -0.29 -0.96
N GLU A 27 23.67 -1.27 -1.87
CA GLU A 27 23.72 -2.71 -1.57
C GLU A 27 22.76 -3.19 -0.46
N ILE A 28 21.46 -2.94 -0.63
CA ILE A 28 20.46 -3.35 0.35
C ILE A 28 20.17 -4.85 0.23
N ASN A 29 20.35 -5.56 1.35
CA ASN A 29 19.97 -6.95 1.52
C ASN A 29 18.93 -7.03 2.63
N LEU A 30 17.74 -7.59 2.34
CA LEU A 30 16.63 -7.67 3.28
C LEU A 30 15.76 -8.87 2.94
N THR A 31 15.36 -9.63 3.96
CA THR A 31 14.34 -10.68 3.82
C THR A 31 13.25 -10.45 4.85
N ILE A 32 11.99 -10.48 4.41
CA ILE A 32 10.81 -10.34 5.26
C ILE A 32 9.92 -11.58 5.07
N HIS A 33 9.53 -12.18 6.17
CA HIS A 33 8.70 -13.39 6.21
C HIS A 33 7.25 -13.08 6.54
N GLU A 34 6.38 -14.06 6.30
CA GLU A 34 4.96 -13.97 6.64
C GLU A 34 4.78 -13.77 8.15
N GLY A 35 3.94 -12.77 8.51
CA GLY A 35 3.63 -12.42 9.89
C GLY A 35 4.62 -11.45 10.55
N GLU A 36 5.70 -11.06 9.87
CA GLU A 36 6.63 -10.07 10.42
C GLU A 36 6.07 -8.65 10.32
N TYR A 37 6.37 -7.85 11.33
CA TYR A 37 6.14 -6.41 11.36
C TYR A 37 7.49 -5.69 11.27
N VAL A 38 7.70 -4.95 10.19
CA VAL A 38 8.97 -4.28 9.90
C VAL A 38 8.79 -2.76 9.93
N VAL A 39 9.67 -2.07 10.64
CA VAL A 39 9.70 -0.61 10.72
C VAL A 39 10.93 -0.07 10.02
N LEU A 40 10.72 0.79 9.03
CA LEU A 40 11.78 1.48 8.32
C LEU A 40 11.99 2.88 8.92
N THR A 41 13.12 3.08 9.59
CA THR A 41 13.48 4.34 10.25
C THR A 41 14.69 5.00 9.58
N GLY A 42 14.84 6.29 9.77
CA GLY A 42 15.96 7.07 9.24
C GLY A 42 15.59 8.54 9.00
N GLU A 43 16.57 9.36 8.74
CA GLU A 43 16.41 10.80 8.47
C GLU A 43 15.63 11.09 7.18
N ASN A 44 15.16 12.31 7.02
CA ASN A 44 14.56 12.75 5.77
C ASN A 44 15.61 12.72 4.65
N GLY A 45 15.27 12.12 3.51
CA GLY A 45 16.20 11.94 2.40
C GLY A 45 17.02 10.65 2.44
N SER A 46 16.92 9.81 3.49
CA SER A 46 17.68 8.55 3.60
C SER A 46 17.18 7.40 2.69
N GLY A 47 16.43 7.68 1.65
CA GLY A 47 15.99 6.66 0.67
C GLY A 47 14.77 5.81 1.06
N LYS A 48 14.13 6.02 2.23
CA LYS A 48 12.98 5.21 2.68
C LYS A 48 11.85 5.12 1.64
N SER A 49 11.44 6.27 1.13
CA SER A 49 10.37 6.32 0.11
C SER A 49 10.81 5.69 -1.21
N THR A 50 12.09 5.80 -1.56
CA THR A 50 12.67 5.17 -2.74
C THR A 50 12.65 3.65 -2.60
N LEU A 51 13.08 3.13 -1.44
CA LEU A 51 13.03 1.70 -1.15
C LEU A 51 11.59 1.15 -1.24
N MET A 52 10.61 1.86 -0.67
CA MET A 52 9.20 1.46 -0.77
C MET A 52 8.71 1.43 -2.23
N ARG A 53 9.07 2.41 -3.05
CA ARG A 53 8.68 2.46 -4.47
C ARG A 53 9.33 1.32 -5.27
N LEU A 54 10.56 0.96 -4.97
CA LEU A 54 11.24 -0.19 -5.55
C LEU A 54 10.54 -1.50 -5.15
N ILE A 55 10.22 -1.70 -3.87
CA ILE A 55 9.48 -2.87 -3.36
C ILE A 55 8.10 -2.98 -4.03
N LEU A 56 7.39 -1.86 -4.20
CA LEU A 56 6.08 -1.84 -4.88
C LEU A 56 6.18 -2.07 -6.41
N GLY A 57 7.39 -2.04 -6.97
CA GLY A 57 7.63 -2.20 -8.40
C GLY A 57 7.27 -0.97 -9.23
N GLU A 58 7.14 0.21 -8.60
CA GLU A 58 6.97 1.50 -9.29
C GLU A 58 8.26 1.94 -10.00
N MET A 59 9.39 1.43 -9.53
CA MET A 59 10.72 1.65 -10.07
C MET A 59 11.49 0.32 -10.13
N LYS A 60 12.53 0.27 -10.94
CA LYS A 60 13.46 -0.88 -11.02
C LYS A 60 14.77 -0.52 -10.34
N PRO A 61 15.42 -1.44 -9.64
CA PRO A 61 16.78 -1.22 -9.14
C PRO A 61 17.78 -1.13 -10.31
N ASP A 62 18.87 -0.42 -10.09
CA ASP A 62 19.99 -0.35 -11.05
C ASP A 62 20.81 -1.64 -11.03
N GLU A 63 21.01 -2.20 -9.82
CA GLU A 63 21.64 -3.50 -9.61
C GLU A 63 20.85 -4.32 -8.58
N GLY A 64 21.05 -5.64 -8.60
CA GLY A 64 20.39 -6.58 -7.70
C GLY A 64 18.97 -6.92 -8.13
N GLU A 65 18.23 -7.56 -7.24
CA GLU A 65 16.87 -8.02 -7.54
C GLU A 65 15.93 -7.88 -6.33
N ILE A 66 14.64 -7.73 -6.62
CA ILE A 66 13.57 -7.70 -5.62
C ILE A 66 12.56 -8.78 -5.96
N ILE A 67 12.41 -9.72 -5.04
CA ILE A 67 11.47 -10.84 -5.16
C ILE A 67 10.30 -10.59 -4.19
N LEU A 68 9.10 -10.44 -4.73
CA LEU A 68 7.86 -10.30 -3.97
C LEU A 68 7.04 -11.58 -4.08
N MET A 69 6.76 -12.21 -2.92
CA MET A 69 5.86 -13.36 -2.84
C MET A 69 6.18 -14.43 -3.90
N ASN A 70 7.48 -14.76 -4.05
CA ASN A 70 8.01 -15.69 -5.06
C ASN A 70 7.60 -15.31 -6.50
N ASN A 71 7.44 -14.01 -6.77
CA ASN A 71 7.00 -13.47 -8.05
C ASN A 71 5.63 -14.00 -8.55
N ASP A 72 4.76 -14.53 -7.66
CA ASP A 72 3.40 -14.94 -8.04
C ASP A 72 2.53 -13.69 -8.33
N PRO A 73 2.05 -13.52 -9.57
CA PRO A 73 1.24 -12.35 -9.94
C PRO A 73 -0.09 -12.27 -9.18
N ARG A 74 -0.62 -13.42 -8.72
CA ARG A 74 -1.87 -13.47 -7.96
C ARG A 74 -1.70 -12.91 -6.56
N LEU A 75 -0.54 -13.14 -5.94
CA LEU A 75 -0.23 -12.64 -4.60
C LEU A 75 0.16 -11.16 -4.64
N LYS A 76 0.85 -10.70 -5.69
CA LYS A 76 1.17 -9.28 -5.89
C LYS A 76 -0.09 -8.39 -5.89
N LYS A 77 -1.22 -8.88 -6.41
CA LYS A 77 -2.52 -8.16 -6.38
C LYS A 77 -3.11 -7.98 -4.97
N ARG A 78 -2.58 -8.68 -3.97
CA ARG A 78 -3.03 -8.59 -2.58
C ARG A 78 -2.23 -7.61 -1.74
N ILE A 79 -1.25 -6.94 -2.32
CA ILE A 79 -0.48 -5.90 -1.62
C ILE A 79 -1.38 -4.67 -1.47
N GLY A 80 -1.58 -4.24 -0.22
CA GLY A 80 -2.19 -2.95 0.10
C GLY A 80 -1.10 -1.93 0.39
N TYR A 81 -1.20 -0.75 -0.19
CA TYR A 81 -0.29 0.37 0.08
C TYR A 81 -1.06 1.60 0.51
N VAL A 82 -0.69 2.17 1.64
CA VAL A 82 -1.23 3.45 2.12
C VAL A 82 -0.13 4.50 1.97
N SER A 83 -0.34 5.44 1.05
CA SER A 83 0.63 6.50 0.81
C SER A 83 0.58 7.58 1.89
N GLN A 84 1.73 8.18 2.21
CA GLN A 84 1.82 9.30 3.16
C GLN A 84 1.03 10.54 2.71
N ASN A 85 0.90 10.71 1.41
CA ASN A 85 0.25 11.89 0.81
C ASN A 85 -1.17 11.59 0.30
N GLY A 86 -1.85 10.60 0.77
CA GLY A 86 -3.21 10.20 0.42
C GLY A 86 -4.02 11.18 -0.46
N ILE A 87 -5.29 11.02 -0.54
CA ILE A 87 -6.24 11.89 -1.29
C ILE A 87 -6.27 13.34 -0.73
N SER A 88 -5.56 13.60 0.37
CA SER A 88 -5.65 14.84 1.17
C SER A 88 -5.22 16.13 0.47
N LYS A 89 -4.51 16.08 -0.66
CA LYS A 89 -4.06 17.30 -1.35
C LYS A 89 -5.17 18.03 -2.11
N ASN A 90 -6.34 17.43 -2.32
CA ASN A 90 -7.43 18.04 -3.06
C ASN A 90 -8.68 18.21 -2.17
N GLN A 91 -8.71 19.26 -1.36
CA GLN A 91 -9.91 19.63 -0.58
C GLN A 91 -11.16 19.82 -1.46
N SER A 92 -10.98 20.04 -2.76
CA SER A 92 -12.05 20.18 -3.75
C SER A 92 -12.48 18.87 -4.39
N PHE A 93 -11.95 17.71 -3.95
CA PHE A 93 -12.34 16.43 -4.54
C PHE A 93 -13.80 16.10 -4.18
N PRO A 94 -14.72 16.01 -5.14
CA PRO A 94 -16.16 16.00 -4.87
C PRO A 94 -16.70 14.65 -4.38
N ALA A 95 -15.87 13.60 -4.35
CA ALA A 95 -16.34 12.26 -4.00
C ALA A 95 -16.55 12.07 -2.49
N THR A 96 -17.57 11.31 -2.14
CA THR A 96 -17.86 10.85 -0.79
C THR A 96 -16.95 9.68 -0.39
N VAL A 97 -16.86 9.41 0.92
CA VAL A 97 -16.15 8.23 1.46
C VAL A 97 -16.70 6.94 0.84
N GLU A 98 -18.03 6.80 0.71
CA GLU A 98 -18.64 5.63 0.10
C GLU A 98 -18.17 5.42 -1.35
N GLU A 99 -18.16 6.47 -2.16
CA GLU A 99 -17.74 6.40 -3.56
C GLU A 99 -16.27 5.98 -3.70
N ILE A 100 -15.39 6.52 -2.87
CA ILE A 100 -13.98 6.12 -2.86
C ILE A 100 -13.83 4.66 -2.43
N MET A 101 -14.52 4.21 -1.38
CA MET A 101 -14.46 2.81 -0.96
C MET A 101 -15.01 1.85 -2.00
N ILE A 102 -16.02 2.26 -2.78
CA ILE A 102 -16.51 1.47 -3.93
C ILE A 102 -15.42 1.28 -4.97
N THR A 103 -14.60 2.30 -5.24
CA THR A 103 -13.49 2.15 -6.19
C THR A 103 -12.46 1.11 -5.73
N GLY A 104 -12.22 0.98 -4.41
CA GLY A 104 -11.37 -0.07 -3.84
C GLY A 104 -11.92 -1.49 -4.04
N LEU A 105 -13.23 -1.64 -4.24
CA LEU A 105 -13.86 -2.94 -4.50
C LEU A 105 -13.93 -3.30 -6.00
N TYR A 106 -13.29 -2.51 -6.87
CA TYR A 106 -13.37 -2.72 -8.32
C TYR A 106 -12.95 -4.13 -8.77
N GLN A 107 -11.96 -4.73 -8.10
CA GLN A 107 -11.52 -6.10 -8.41
C GLN A 107 -12.57 -7.16 -8.07
N GLU A 108 -13.43 -6.90 -7.07
CA GLU A 108 -14.53 -7.80 -6.68
C GLU A 108 -15.80 -7.55 -7.53
N LEU A 109 -15.98 -6.31 -8.00
CA LEU A 109 -17.15 -5.91 -8.80
C LEU A 109 -17.06 -6.41 -10.24
N GLY A 110 -15.86 -6.50 -10.81
CA GLY A 110 -15.66 -6.77 -12.23
C GLY A 110 -16.05 -5.59 -13.13
N LEU A 111 -15.70 -5.71 -14.42
CA LEU A 111 -15.98 -4.68 -15.42
C LEU A 111 -17.51 -4.53 -15.64
N PHE A 112 -18.03 -3.31 -15.56
CA PHE A 112 -19.44 -2.98 -15.82
C PHE A 112 -20.48 -3.47 -14.81
N HIS A 113 -20.08 -3.88 -13.61
CA HIS A 113 -21.05 -4.24 -12.56
C HIS A 113 -21.24 -3.11 -11.55
N LEU A 114 -22.51 -2.82 -11.24
CA LEU A 114 -22.85 -1.86 -10.20
C LEU A 114 -22.70 -2.48 -8.80
N PRO A 115 -22.36 -1.67 -7.78
CA PRO A 115 -22.22 -2.18 -6.43
C PRO A 115 -23.56 -2.70 -5.88
N HIS A 116 -23.61 -3.98 -5.56
CA HIS A 116 -24.78 -4.63 -4.95
C HIS A 116 -24.84 -4.35 -3.43
N LYS A 117 -25.98 -4.68 -2.82
CA LYS A 117 -26.21 -4.54 -1.37
C LYS A 117 -25.10 -5.17 -0.50
N LYS A 118 -24.53 -6.29 -0.95
CA LYS A 118 -23.39 -6.96 -0.29
C LYS A 118 -22.16 -6.04 -0.19
N HIS A 119 -21.80 -5.36 -1.26
CA HIS A 119 -20.64 -4.45 -1.30
C HIS A 119 -20.85 -3.23 -0.39
N LYS A 120 -22.04 -2.65 -0.41
CA LYS A 120 -22.42 -1.53 0.48
C LYS A 120 -22.39 -1.94 1.96
N ASN A 121 -22.80 -3.16 2.28
CA ASN A 121 -22.72 -3.68 3.65
C ASN A 121 -21.25 -3.87 4.08
N LYS A 122 -20.39 -4.46 3.23
CA LYS A 122 -18.97 -4.60 3.47
C LYS A 122 -18.32 -3.25 3.79
N ILE A 123 -18.62 -2.21 3.00
CA ILE A 123 -18.12 -0.84 3.24
C ILE A 123 -18.56 -0.32 4.60
N LYS A 124 -19.85 -0.48 4.95
CA LYS A 124 -20.38 -0.03 6.24
C LYS A 124 -19.74 -0.75 7.43
N GLU A 125 -19.48 -2.05 7.30
CA GLU A 125 -18.80 -2.85 8.32
C GLU A 125 -17.34 -2.39 8.47
N THR A 126 -16.62 -2.25 7.38
CA THR A 126 -15.25 -1.72 7.40
C THR A 126 -15.21 -0.35 8.07
N LEU A 127 -16.04 0.60 7.66
CA LEU A 127 -16.08 1.93 8.28
C LEU A 127 -16.44 1.89 9.77
N ARG A 128 -17.29 0.96 10.19
CA ARG A 128 -17.62 0.77 11.62
C ARG A 128 -16.37 0.32 12.39
N ASP A 129 -15.60 -0.63 11.85
CA ASP A 129 -14.42 -1.19 12.50
C ASP A 129 -13.32 -0.12 12.68
N PHE A 130 -13.26 0.87 11.78
CA PHE A 130 -12.39 2.04 11.90
C PHE A 130 -13.00 3.23 12.65
N GLY A 131 -14.22 3.11 13.22
CA GLY A 131 -14.92 4.22 13.88
C GLY A 131 -15.30 5.36 12.95
N MET A 132 -15.50 5.06 11.65
CA MET A 132 -15.74 6.04 10.59
C MET A 132 -17.14 5.95 9.96
N LYS A 133 -18.04 5.15 10.52
CA LYS A 133 -19.36 4.87 9.96
C LYS A 133 -20.20 6.12 9.67
N GLU A 134 -20.10 7.13 10.52
CA GLU A 134 -20.84 8.41 10.39
C GLU A 134 -20.38 9.24 9.19
N PHE A 135 -19.16 9.00 8.70
CA PHE A 135 -18.57 9.75 7.58
C PHE A 135 -18.90 9.15 6.21
N LEU A 136 -19.65 8.05 6.13
CA LEU A 136 -19.96 7.32 4.88
C LEU A 136 -20.39 8.23 3.72
N LYS A 137 -21.24 9.22 4.01
CA LYS A 137 -21.80 10.15 3.02
C LYS A 137 -21.07 11.49 2.96
N ARG A 138 -20.05 11.69 3.81
CA ARG A 138 -19.28 12.93 3.84
C ARG A 138 -18.28 12.95 2.69
N ARG A 139 -18.03 14.13 2.12
CA ARG A 139 -16.99 14.31 1.10
C ARG A 139 -15.61 14.13 1.74
N ILE A 140 -14.69 13.53 1.00
CA ILE A 140 -13.32 13.28 1.50
C ILE A 140 -12.63 14.59 1.88
N GLY A 141 -12.82 15.66 1.11
CA GLY A 141 -12.24 16.97 1.40
C GLY A 141 -12.74 17.63 2.70
N GLU A 142 -13.85 17.14 3.27
CA GLU A 142 -14.43 17.63 4.53
C GLU A 142 -13.90 16.88 5.76
N LEU A 143 -13.11 15.83 5.55
CA LEU A 143 -12.52 15.06 6.63
C LEU A 143 -11.24 15.74 7.13
N SER A 144 -11.00 15.68 8.45
CA SER A 144 -9.71 16.10 9.01
C SER A 144 -8.57 15.19 8.53
N GLY A 145 -7.32 15.69 8.54
CA GLY A 145 -6.15 14.89 8.12
C GLY A 145 -6.06 13.53 8.82
N GLY A 146 -6.32 13.49 10.14
CA GLY A 146 -6.35 12.22 10.88
C GLY A 146 -7.52 11.28 10.51
N GLN A 147 -8.67 11.85 10.08
CA GLN A 147 -9.78 11.04 9.57
C GLN A 147 -9.50 10.49 8.17
N GLN A 148 -8.76 11.22 7.34
CA GLN A 148 -8.35 10.76 6.00
C GLN A 148 -7.27 9.67 6.03
N GLN A 149 -6.51 9.57 7.14
CA GLN A 149 -5.48 8.55 7.32
C GLN A 149 -6.00 7.22 7.87
N ARG A 150 -7.20 7.21 8.42
CA ARG A 150 -7.89 5.99 8.89
C ARG A 150 -8.53 5.23 7.75
#